data_681396601ef18c86583a10c8e355823f
#
_entry.id   681396601ef18c86583a10c8e355823f
#
_cell.length_a   1.000
_cell.length_b   1.000
_cell.length_c   1.000
_cell.angle_alpha   90.00
_cell.angle_beta   90.00
_cell.angle_gamma   90.00
#
_symmetry.space_group_name_H-M   'P 1'
#
loop_
_entity.id
_entity.type
_entity.pdbx_description
1 polymer ?
#
loop_
_entity_poly.entity_id
_entity_poly.type
_entity_poly.pdbx_seq_one_letter_code
_entity_poly.pdbx_strand_id
1 'polypeptide(L)'
;MAEQEQWQLQGSAAELYERYLVPAITVLWAADLVDRAAPQSGERVLDVACGTGVVARLAAERMGSGQVVGLDINTGMLAVARSLPTGAGPRIDWHEGSALEMPFPDATFDLVLCQLGLQFFPDRSSALREMFRVLVPDGRLALSVFSAIERTPAAKALVDALDRHLGPGASATKRSEHSLADADELYQLVAGAGFRQVTIHTTTQNIRFPSSKEYVRLQLAATPQAGLVSGMDAGHRDAIIAAIIGDVSSSLAIYSTGGELMFPQEAHVVLARK
;
A
#
# COMPACT_ATOMS: atom_id res chain seq x y z
N MET A 1 -13.97 13.06 -8.34
CA MET A 1 -14.84 12.17 -7.54
C MET A 1 -14.82 10.73 -8.06
N ALA A 2 -14.89 10.47 -9.37
CA ALA A 2 -14.87 9.09 -9.91
C ALA A 2 -13.55 8.32 -9.67
N GLU A 3 -12.40 8.98 -9.66
CA GLU A 3 -11.10 8.32 -9.40
C GLU A 3 -10.87 7.91 -7.95
N GLN A 4 -11.45 8.61 -6.98
CA GLN A 4 -11.35 8.23 -5.56
C GLN A 4 -12.17 6.99 -5.21
N GLU A 5 -13.27 6.72 -5.93
CA GLU A 5 -14.12 5.55 -5.68
C GLU A 5 -13.47 4.22 -6.08
N GLN A 6 -12.50 4.24 -7.02
CA GLN A 6 -11.83 3.02 -7.49
C GLN A 6 -11.01 2.30 -6.42
N TRP A 7 -10.59 3.01 -5.36
CA TRP A 7 -9.71 2.48 -4.31
C TRP A 7 -10.46 2.14 -3.01
N GLN A 8 -11.77 2.28 -2.99
CA GLN A 8 -12.57 1.94 -1.83
C GLN A 8 -12.87 0.43 -1.80
N LEU A 9 -12.19 -0.28 -0.91
CA LEU A 9 -12.54 -1.65 -0.56
C LEU A 9 -13.72 -1.62 0.42
N GLN A 10 -14.80 -2.35 0.11
CA GLN A 10 -16.01 -2.38 0.93
C GLN A 10 -16.20 -3.73 1.62
N GLY A 11 -16.64 -3.75 2.87
CA GLY A 11 -17.04 -4.94 3.61
C GLY A 11 -16.00 -6.05 3.62
N SER A 12 -16.35 -7.20 3.10
CA SER A 12 -15.52 -8.41 3.13
C SER A 12 -14.15 -8.27 2.44
N ALA A 13 -13.98 -7.32 1.51
CA ALA A 13 -12.70 -7.11 0.83
C ALA A 13 -11.61 -6.56 1.77
N ALA A 14 -11.95 -5.65 2.69
CA ALA A 14 -11.00 -5.12 3.68
C ALA A 14 -10.57 -6.21 4.69
N GLU A 15 -11.49 -7.10 5.10
CA GLU A 15 -11.18 -8.24 5.96
C GLU A 15 -10.28 -9.26 5.25
N LEU A 16 -10.54 -9.54 3.96
CA LEU A 16 -9.71 -10.41 3.14
C LEU A 16 -8.32 -9.81 2.92
N TYR A 17 -8.25 -8.49 2.70
CA TYR A 17 -6.99 -7.76 2.60
C TYR A 17 -6.16 -7.94 3.89
N GLU A 18 -6.73 -7.65 5.05
CA GLU A 18 -6.04 -7.82 6.35
C GLU A 18 -5.61 -9.26 6.57
N ARG A 19 -6.49 -10.21 6.30
CA ARG A 19 -6.25 -11.61 6.61
C ARG A 19 -5.20 -12.26 5.72
N TYR A 20 -5.11 -11.86 4.44
CA TYR A 20 -4.31 -12.57 3.45
C TYR A 20 -3.23 -11.73 2.78
N LEU A 21 -3.50 -10.46 2.46
CA LEU A 21 -2.53 -9.62 1.77
C LEU A 21 -1.58 -8.92 2.74
N VAL A 22 -2.06 -8.53 3.92
CA VAL A 22 -1.19 -7.93 4.95
C VAL A 22 -0.06 -8.90 5.33
N PRO A 23 -0.30 -10.15 5.74
CA PRO A 23 0.79 -11.05 6.11
C PRO A 23 1.67 -11.49 4.93
N ALA A 24 1.13 -11.53 3.71
CA ALA A 24 1.89 -11.97 2.53
C ALA A 24 2.77 -10.87 1.93
N ILE A 25 2.31 -9.62 1.96
CA ILE A 25 2.95 -8.49 1.27
C ILE A 25 3.20 -7.32 2.22
N THR A 26 2.12 -6.76 2.77
CA THR A 26 2.15 -5.42 3.35
C THR A 26 3.00 -5.34 4.60
N VAL A 27 2.98 -6.37 5.45
CA VAL A 27 3.76 -6.41 6.71
C VAL A 27 5.27 -6.40 6.46
N LEU A 28 5.74 -7.02 5.38
CA LEU A 28 7.17 -7.03 5.04
C LEU A 28 7.65 -5.61 4.69
N TRP A 29 6.86 -4.89 3.90
CA TRP A 29 7.15 -3.49 3.55
C TRP A 29 6.95 -2.55 4.74
N ALA A 30 5.98 -2.82 5.61
CA ALA A 30 5.73 -2.04 6.82
C ALA A 30 6.90 -2.15 7.81
N ALA A 31 7.45 -3.34 7.98
CA ALA A 31 8.61 -3.56 8.83
C ALA A 31 9.83 -2.80 8.30
N ASP A 32 10.15 -2.89 7.00
CA ASP A 32 11.26 -2.14 6.40
C ASP A 32 11.07 -0.62 6.53
N LEU A 33 9.85 -0.12 6.27
CA LEU A 33 9.54 1.31 6.40
C LEU A 33 9.70 1.80 7.84
N VAL A 34 9.15 1.09 8.83
CA VAL A 34 9.20 1.46 10.25
C VAL A 34 10.63 1.35 10.78
N ASP A 35 11.39 0.33 10.38
CA ASP A 35 12.80 0.19 10.76
C ASP A 35 13.66 1.37 10.27
N ARG A 36 13.46 1.81 9.02
CA ARG A 36 14.17 2.97 8.43
C ARG A 36 13.70 4.30 9.01
N ALA A 37 12.41 4.47 9.25
CA ALA A 37 11.84 5.66 9.86
C ALA A 37 12.27 5.82 11.31
N ALA A 38 12.58 4.70 12.00
CA ALA A 38 13.07 4.63 13.37
C ALA A 38 12.27 5.52 14.34
N PRO A 39 10.95 5.30 14.50
CA PRO A 39 10.14 6.09 15.43
C PRO A 39 10.67 5.98 16.84
N GLN A 40 10.70 7.11 17.56
CA GLN A 40 11.29 7.23 18.88
C GLN A 40 10.20 7.29 19.98
N SER A 41 10.56 6.84 21.17
CA SER A 41 9.69 6.96 22.34
C SER A 41 9.33 8.42 22.62
N GLY A 42 8.05 8.68 22.82
CA GLY A 42 7.50 10.01 23.09
C GLY A 42 7.11 10.83 21.84
N GLU A 43 7.41 10.36 20.65
CA GLU A 43 7.04 11.05 19.40
C GLU A 43 5.53 10.97 19.12
N ARG A 44 5.07 11.90 18.27
CA ARG A 44 3.75 11.90 17.64
C ARG A 44 3.91 11.45 16.20
N VAL A 45 3.35 10.31 15.87
CA VAL A 45 3.48 9.67 14.56
C VAL A 45 2.14 9.68 13.84
N LEU A 46 2.14 10.08 12.57
CA LEU A 46 0.98 9.99 11.67
C LEU A 46 1.26 8.94 10.58
N ASP A 47 0.36 7.96 10.43
CA ASP A 47 0.33 7.01 9.33
C ASP A 47 -0.75 7.43 8.33
N VAL A 48 -0.34 7.92 7.16
CA VAL A 48 -1.22 8.45 6.10
C VAL A 48 -1.56 7.36 5.10
N ALA A 49 -2.83 7.22 4.76
CA ALA A 49 -3.40 6.10 4.02
C ALA A 49 -3.11 4.78 4.75
N CYS A 50 -3.44 4.76 6.04
CA CYS A 50 -3.04 3.70 6.96
C CYS A 50 -3.71 2.34 6.68
N GLY A 51 -4.75 2.30 5.84
CA GLY A 51 -5.49 1.08 5.52
C GLY A 51 -6.02 0.39 6.78
N THR A 52 -5.71 -0.88 6.93
CA THR A 52 -6.05 -1.66 8.12
C THR A 52 -5.08 -1.45 9.29
N GLY A 53 -4.10 -0.54 9.17
CA GLY A 53 -3.29 -0.02 10.26
C GLY A 53 -2.03 -0.83 10.60
N VAL A 54 -1.48 -1.60 9.68
CA VAL A 54 -0.28 -2.42 9.94
C VAL A 54 0.94 -1.56 10.29
N VAL A 55 1.16 -0.45 9.58
CA VAL A 55 2.28 0.48 9.84
C VAL A 55 2.11 1.18 11.18
N ALA A 56 0.90 1.70 11.44
CA ALA A 56 0.59 2.35 12.71
C ALA A 56 0.81 1.42 13.91
N ARG A 57 0.40 0.13 13.81
CA ARG A 57 0.63 -0.86 14.87
C ARG A 57 2.11 -1.15 15.08
N LEU A 58 2.89 -1.35 14.02
CA LEU A 58 4.33 -1.57 14.13
C LEU A 58 5.06 -0.35 14.69
N ALA A 59 4.66 0.86 14.28
CA ALA A 59 5.21 2.10 14.82
C ALA A 59 4.92 2.23 16.33
N ALA A 60 3.66 1.97 16.75
CA ALA A 60 3.26 2.00 18.15
C ALA A 60 4.06 1.00 19.00
N GLU A 61 4.24 -0.23 18.51
CA GLU A 61 5.03 -1.27 19.17
C GLU A 61 6.50 -0.85 19.31
N ARG A 62 7.08 -0.29 18.24
CA ARG A 62 8.49 0.15 18.21
C ARG A 62 8.75 1.29 19.19
N MET A 63 7.83 2.23 19.30
CA MET A 63 7.95 3.41 20.16
C MET A 63 7.79 3.05 21.64
N GLY A 64 6.90 2.14 21.98
CA GLY A 64 6.53 1.80 23.34
C GLY A 64 5.74 2.90 24.07
N SER A 65 5.98 4.18 23.79
CA SER A 65 5.24 5.33 24.33
C SER A 65 5.18 6.47 23.32
N GLY A 66 4.22 7.38 23.44
CA GLY A 66 3.98 8.50 22.54
C GLY A 66 2.55 8.52 22.02
N GLN A 67 2.33 9.04 20.83
CA GLN A 67 1.04 9.08 20.18
C GLN A 67 1.15 8.56 18.74
N VAL A 68 0.24 7.69 18.33
CA VAL A 68 0.13 7.24 16.94
C VAL A 68 -1.27 7.55 16.42
N VAL A 69 -1.32 8.14 15.24
CA VAL A 69 -2.56 8.48 14.54
C VAL A 69 -2.55 7.79 13.18
N GLY A 70 -3.62 7.09 12.84
CA GLY A 70 -3.85 6.56 11.49
C GLY A 70 -4.91 7.37 10.77
N LEU A 71 -4.61 7.82 9.55
CA LEU A 71 -5.53 8.54 8.66
C LEU A 71 -5.80 7.74 7.41
N ASP A 72 -7.05 7.49 7.09
CA ASP A 72 -7.46 6.86 5.82
C ASP A 72 -8.81 7.42 5.36
N ILE A 73 -9.02 7.47 4.06
CA ILE A 73 -10.28 7.89 3.47
C ILE A 73 -11.31 6.74 3.44
N ASN A 74 -10.85 5.50 3.55
CA ASN A 74 -11.67 4.30 3.43
C ASN A 74 -12.20 3.85 4.79
N THR A 75 -13.49 4.09 5.02
CA THR A 75 -14.17 3.71 6.27
C THR A 75 -14.16 2.20 6.54
N GLY A 76 -14.19 1.36 5.49
CA GLY A 76 -14.12 -0.10 5.60
C GLY A 76 -12.76 -0.57 6.12
N MET A 77 -11.67 0.04 5.63
CA MET A 77 -10.32 -0.21 6.15
C MET A 77 -10.20 0.19 7.62
N LEU A 78 -10.69 1.39 7.97
CA LEU A 78 -10.68 1.89 9.35
C LEU A 78 -11.56 1.05 10.29
N ALA A 79 -12.65 0.47 9.81
CA ALA A 79 -13.47 -0.45 10.60
C ALA A 79 -12.67 -1.69 11.01
N VAL A 80 -11.90 -2.26 10.06
CA VAL A 80 -11.00 -3.38 10.35
C VAL A 80 -9.87 -2.92 11.29
N ALA A 81 -9.21 -1.78 11.03
CA ALA A 81 -8.16 -1.25 11.89
C ALA A 81 -8.60 -1.10 13.36
N ARG A 82 -9.82 -0.59 13.60
CA ARG A 82 -10.40 -0.44 14.94
C ARG A 82 -10.75 -1.76 15.62
N SER A 83 -11.03 -2.81 14.84
CA SER A 83 -11.39 -4.13 15.38
C SER A 83 -10.19 -4.96 15.84
N LEU A 84 -8.99 -4.58 15.44
CA LEU A 84 -7.78 -5.32 15.71
C LEU A 84 -7.10 -4.85 17.00
N PRO A 85 -6.40 -5.75 17.74
CA PRO A 85 -5.63 -5.37 18.91
C PRO A 85 -4.47 -4.45 18.52
N THR A 86 -4.18 -3.47 19.36
CA THR A 86 -3.09 -2.49 19.18
C THR A 86 -1.73 -2.95 19.68
N GLY A 87 -1.63 -4.15 20.28
CA GLY A 87 -0.36 -4.64 20.83
C GLY A 87 0.10 -3.92 22.10
N ALA A 88 1.41 -3.96 22.35
CA ALA A 88 2.06 -3.43 23.55
C ALA A 88 2.61 -2.00 23.33
N GLY A 89 1.91 -1.14 22.64
CA GLY A 89 2.31 0.26 22.40
C GLY A 89 1.26 1.26 22.87
N PRO A 90 1.46 2.55 22.57
CA PRO A 90 0.45 3.57 22.78
C PRO A 90 -0.82 3.24 22.00
N ARG A 91 -1.97 3.73 22.50
CA ARG A 91 -3.23 3.64 21.77
C ARG A 91 -3.10 4.36 20.44
N ILE A 92 -3.70 3.77 19.40
CA ILE A 92 -3.75 4.38 18.05
C ILE A 92 -5.10 5.07 17.88
N ASP A 93 -5.07 6.35 17.47
CA ASP A 93 -6.26 7.11 17.15
C ASP A 93 -6.52 7.04 15.64
N TRP A 94 -7.69 6.52 15.24
CA TRP A 94 -8.07 6.30 13.86
C TRP A 94 -8.98 7.41 13.34
N HIS A 95 -8.55 8.14 12.32
CA HIS A 95 -9.26 9.25 11.71
C HIS A 95 -9.65 8.94 10.27
N GLU A 96 -10.89 9.25 9.93
CA GLU A 96 -11.33 9.30 8.55
C GLU A 96 -10.98 10.67 7.96
N GLY A 97 -10.32 10.69 6.80
CA GLY A 97 -9.96 11.95 6.16
C GLY A 97 -9.11 11.76 4.90
N SER A 98 -9.03 12.84 4.15
CA SER A 98 -8.24 12.91 2.91
C SER A 98 -6.79 13.28 3.21
N ALA A 99 -5.85 12.61 2.54
CA ALA A 99 -4.45 13.00 2.53
C ALA A 99 -4.20 14.36 1.84
N LEU A 100 -5.18 14.86 1.06
CA LEU A 100 -5.08 16.14 0.35
C LEU A 100 -5.53 17.34 1.21
N GLU A 101 -6.22 17.07 2.31
CA GLU A 101 -6.71 18.07 3.27
C GLU A 101 -6.82 17.39 4.64
N MET A 102 -5.70 17.31 5.34
CA MET A 102 -5.63 16.58 6.60
C MET A 102 -6.26 17.38 7.75
N PRO A 103 -7.12 16.74 8.59
CA PRO A 103 -7.82 17.43 9.68
C PRO A 103 -6.92 17.66 10.91
N PHE A 104 -5.66 18.02 10.69
CA PHE A 104 -4.68 18.25 11.76
C PHE A 104 -4.06 19.64 11.63
N PRO A 105 -3.72 20.29 12.76
CA PRO A 105 -2.99 21.57 12.76
C PRO A 105 -1.58 21.43 12.15
N ASP A 106 -1.02 22.55 11.75
CA ASP A 106 0.39 22.67 11.35
C ASP A 106 1.30 22.20 12.49
N ALA A 107 2.47 21.67 12.14
CA ALA A 107 3.52 21.33 13.09
C ALA A 107 3.02 20.44 14.26
N THR A 108 2.23 19.41 13.95
CA THR A 108 1.63 18.51 14.94
C THR A 108 2.45 17.24 15.16
N PHE A 109 3.07 16.67 14.10
CA PHE A 109 3.70 15.37 14.14
C PHE A 109 5.22 15.44 14.01
N ASP A 110 5.91 14.56 14.72
CA ASP A 110 7.37 14.43 14.65
C ASP A 110 7.80 13.52 13.49
N LEU A 111 6.92 12.57 13.13
CA LEU A 111 7.11 11.61 12.03
C LEU A 111 5.81 11.42 11.26
N VAL A 112 5.89 11.47 9.94
CA VAL A 112 4.81 11.06 9.02
C VAL A 112 5.27 9.84 8.26
N LEU A 113 4.42 8.81 8.25
CA LEU A 113 4.56 7.56 7.50
C LEU A 113 3.52 7.50 6.38
N CYS A 114 3.86 6.94 5.22
CA CYS A 114 2.90 6.66 4.15
C CYS A 114 3.38 5.44 3.36
N GLN A 115 2.85 4.27 3.68
CA GLN A 115 3.23 3.03 2.99
C GLN A 115 2.31 2.76 1.81
N LEU A 116 2.89 2.70 0.60
CA LEU A 116 2.20 2.27 -0.62
C LEU A 116 0.88 3.04 -0.87
N GLY A 117 0.80 4.31 -0.39
CA GLY A 117 -0.37 5.16 -0.50
C GLY A 117 -0.23 6.22 -1.59
N LEU A 118 0.96 6.86 -1.70
CA LEU A 118 1.18 8.05 -2.54
C LEU A 118 0.85 7.82 -4.03
N GLN A 119 1.08 6.62 -4.57
CA GLN A 119 0.77 6.28 -5.96
C GLN A 119 -0.71 6.38 -6.31
N PHE A 120 -1.60 6.33 -5.30
CA PHE A 120 -3.05 6.36 -5.48
C PHE A 120 -3.67 7.75 -5.30
N PHE A 121 -2.90 8.72 -4.84
CA PHE A 121 -3.44 10.05 -4.62
C PHE A 121 -3.62 10.79 -5.95
N PRO A 122 -4.80 11.39 -6.18
CA PRO A 122 -5.10 12.11 -7.41
C PRO A 122 -4.24 13.38 -7.57
N ASP A 123 -3.86 14.02 -6.46
CA ASP A 123 -2.88 15.12 -6.40
C ASP A 123 -1.79 14.78 -5.37
N ARG A 124 -0.74 14.17 -5.87
CA ARG A 124 0.43 13.76 -5.07
C ARG A 124 1.17 14.93 -4.45
N SER A 125 1.25 16.04 -5.20
CA SER A 125 1.91 17.26 -4.73
C SER A 125 1.15 17.90 -3.57
N SER A 126 -0.18 17.94 -3.63
CA SER A 126 -1.00 18.44 -2.51
C SER A 126 -0.89 17.55 -1.29
N ALA A 127 -0.92 16.22 -1.45
CA ALA A 127 -0.73 15.29 -0.33
C ALA A 127 0.64 15.46 0.34
N LEU A 128 1.71 15.60 -0.44
CA LEU A 128 3.05 15.84 0.11
C LEU A 128 3.17 17.20 0.80
N ARG A 129 2.51 18.25 0.29
CA ARG A 129 2.45 19.55 0.98
C ARG A 129 1.69 19.46 2.32
N GLU A 130 0.62 18.67 2.39
CA GLU A 130 -0.09 18.40 3.64
C GLU A 130 0.78 17.61 4.64
N MET A 131 1.48 16.56 4.18
CA MET A 131 2.46 15.84 5.01
C MET A 131 3.55 16.78 5.54
N PHE A 132 4.04 17.69 4.68
CA PHE A 132 5.00 18.72 5.08
C PHE A 132 4.39 19.70 6.10
N ARG A 133 3.18 20.17 5.88
CA ARG A 133 2.49 21.14 6.75
C ARG A 133 2.34 20.59 8.17
N VAL A 134 1.86 19.36 8.31
CA VAL A 134 1.56 18.76 9.61
C VAL A 134 2.81 18.33 10.39
N LEU A 135 3.98 18.19 9.74
CA LEU A 135 5.24 17.93 10.42
C LEU A 135 5.74 19.14 11.20
N VAL A 136 6.33 18.91 12.36
CA VAL A 136 7.10 19.92 13.11
C VAL A 136 8.36 20.32 12.33
N PRO A 137 9.00 21.47 12.62
CA PRO A 137 10.34 21.78 12.09
C PRO A 137 11.31 20.62 12.39
N ASP A 138 12.11 20.23 11.40
CA ASP A 138 13.01 19.08 11.44
C ASP A 138 12.32 17.70 11.59
N GLY A 139 11.00 17.64 11.53
CA GLY A 139 10.22 16.42 11.50
C GLY A 139 10.55 15.55 10.29
N ARG A 140 10.24 14.25 10.37
CA ARG A 140 10.66 13.25 9.39
C ARG A 140 9.49 12.75 8.56
N LEU A 141 9.73 12.55 7.28
CA LEU A 141 8.87 11.78 6.38
C LEU A 141 9.55 10.45 6.05
N ALA A 142 8.80 9.36 6.13
CA ALA A 142 9.15 8.10 5.51
C ALA A 142 7.96 7.57 4.70
N LEU A 143 8.18 7.32 3.41
CA LEU A 143 7.15 6.75 2.57
C LEU A 143 7.71 5.65 1.66
N SER A 144 6.84 4.77 1.18
CA SER A 144 7.21 3.76 0.18
C SER A 144 6.22 3.73 -0.97
N VAL A 145 6.74 3.42 -2.16
CA VAL A 145 5.95 3.19 -3.39
C VAL A 145 6.55 2.00 -4.14
N PHE A 146 5.74 1.25 -4.88
CA PHE A 146 6.29 0.20 -5.74
C PHE A 146 7.11 0.81 -6.89
N SER A 147 8.22 0.14 -7.24
CA SER A 147 9.01 0.45 -8.42
C SER A 147 8.34 -0.06 -9.70
N ALA A 148 9.08 -0.12 -10.80
CA ALA A 148 8.58 -0.57 -12.09
C ALA A 148 7.93 -1.96 -12.01
N ILE A 149 6.78 -2.11 -12.67
CA ILE A 149 5.98 -3.35 -12.62
C ILE A 149 6.76 -4.57 -13.14
N GLU A 150 7.74 -4.36 -14.00
CA GLU A 150 8.67 -5.37 -14.51
C GLU A 150 9.55 -5.97 -13.42
N ARG A 151 9.71 -5.25 -12.30
CA ARG A 151 10.44 -5.72 -11.11
C ARG A 151 9.57 -6.56 -10.16
N THR A 152 8.28 -6.71 -10.50
CA THR A 152 7.34 -7.55 -9.77
C THR A 152 6.69 -8.56 -10.73
N PRO A 153 7.35 -9.70 -11.01
CA PRO A 153 6.90 -10.66 -12.03
C PRO A 153 5.44 -11.09 -11.89
N ALA A 154 4.95 -11.25 -10.67
CA ALA A 154 3.56 -11.64 -10.44
C ALA A 154 2.57 -10.53 -10.80
N ALA A 155 2.88 -9.26 -10.52
CA ALA A 155 2.06 -8.13 -10.96
C ALA A 155 2.05 -8.01 -12.49
N LYS A 156 3.22 -8.16 -13.13
CA LYS A 156 3.35 -8.14 -14.60
C LYS A 156 2.53 -9.25 -15.24
N ALA A 157 2.64 -10.49 -14.76
CA ALA A 157 1.86 -11.61 -15.26
C ALA A 157 0.34 -11.39 -15.07
N LEU A 158 -0.06 -10.84 -13.94
CA LEU A 158 -1.47 -10.55 -13.67
C LEU A 158 -2.03 -9.48 -14.62
N VAL A 159 -1.34 -8.36 -14.83
CA VAL A 159 -1.84 -7.30 -15.73
C VAL A 159 -1.94 -7.77 -17.17
N ASP A 160 -1.00 -8.59 -17.64
CA ASP A 160 -1.03 -9.17 -18.99
C ASP A 160 -2.22 -10.13 -19.16
N ALA A 161 -2.52 -10.94 -18.14
CA ALA A 161 -3.66 -11.85 -18.14
C ALA A 161 -5.00 -11.08 -18.03
N LEU A 162 -5.08 -10.03 -17.19
CA LEU A 162 -6.28 -9.20 -17.09
C LEU A 162 -6.61 -8.53 -18.43
N ASP A 163 -5.63 -7.92 -19.08
CA ASP A 163 -5.84 -7.25 -20.39
C ASP A 163 -6.21 -8.25 -21.50
N ARG A 164 -5.68 -9.48 -21.45
CA ARG A 164 -5.99 -10.54 -22.42
C ARG A 164 -7.43 -11.08 -22.27
N HIS A 165 -7.89 -11.31 -21.06
CA HIS A 165 -9.18 -11.98 -20.81
C HIS A 165 -10.34 -11.04 -20.55
N LEU A 166 -10.07 -9.80 -20.11
CA LEU A 166 -11.09 -8.80 -19.77
C LEU A 166 -11.08 -7.59 -20.71
N GLY A 167 -10.12 -7.55 -21.65
CA GLY A 167 -9.97 -6.50 -22.63
C GLY A 167 -8.96 -5.42 -22.27
N PRO A 168 -8.52 -4.64 -23.28
CA PRO A 168 -7.52 -3.58 -23.08
C PRO A 168 -7.94 -2.59 -22.01
N GLY A 169 -7.04 -2.32 -21.06
CA GLY A 169 -7.28 -1.38 -19.97
C GLY A 169 -7.88 -2.01 -18.70
N ALA A 170 -8.27 -3.29 -18.71
CA ALA A 170 -8.75 -3.96 -17.52
C ALA A 170 -7.71 -3.95 -16.37
N SER A 171 -6.43 -3.90 -16.71
CA SER A 171 -5.33 -3.84 -15.76
C SER A 171 -4.99 -2.41 -15.28
N ALA A 172 -5.67 -1.36 -15.74
CA ALA A 172 -5.28 0.04 -15.49
C ALA A 172 -5.08 0.32 -13.98
N THR A 173 -6.02 -0.13 -13.15
CA THR A 173 -5.95 0.01 -11.70
C THR A 173 -4.73 -0.71 -11.10
N LYS A 174 -4.40 -1.91 -11.58
CA LYS A 174 -3.21 -2.64 -11.11
C LYS A 174 -1.91 -1.98 -11.58
N ARG A 175 -1.87 -1.45 -12.80
CA ARG A 175 -0.72 -0.71 -13.32
C ARG A 175 -0.48 0.59 -12.56
N SER A 176 -1.53 1.28 -12.09
CA SER A 176 -1.38 2.52 -11.32
C SER A 176 -0.71 2.32 -9.96
N GLU A 177 -0.70 1.10 -9.40
CA GLU A 177 0.10 0.77 -8.22
C GLU A 177 1.60 1.02 -8.45
N HIS A 178 2.07 0.97 -9.71
CA HIS A 178 3.45 1.15 -10.14
C HIS A 178 3.68 2.49 -10.88
N SER A 179 2.83 3.48 -10.67
CA SER A 179 2.87 4.76 -11.41
C SER A 179 3.95 5.73 -10.93
N LEU A 180 4.67 5.43 -9.84
CA LEU A 180 5.81 6.17 -9.31
C LEU A 180 7.08 5.31 -9.38
N ALA A 181 7.30 4.68 -10.52
CA ALA A 181 8.38 3.73 -10.73
C ALA A 181 9.77 4.36 -10.85
N ASP A 182 9.83 5.62 -11.28
CA ASP A 182 11.09 6.36 -11.48
C ASP A 182 11.51 7.05 -10.19
N ALA A 183 12.69 6.69 -9.69
CA ALA A 183 13.25 7.24 -8.46
C ALA A 183 13.57 8.74 -8.58
N ASP A 184 13.99 9.22 -9.76
CA ASP A 184 14.30 10.63 -9.98
C ASP A 184 13.02 11.47 -10.00
N GLU A 185 11.95 10.98 -10.65
CA GLU A 185 10.62 11.61 -10.59
C GLU A 185 10.11 11.68 -9.14
N LEU A 186 10.23 10.58 -8.40
CA LEU A 186 9.83 10.52 -6.99
C LEU A 186 10.64 11.50 -6.13
N TYR A 187 11.96 11.60 -6.37
CA TYR A 187 12.81 12.57 -5.69
C TYR A 187 12.35 14.02 -5.95
N GLN A 188 12.12 14.37 -7.23
CA GLN A 188 11.69 15.71 -7.60
C GLN A 188 10.31 16.06 -7.01
N LEU A 189 9.41 15.09 -6.95
CA LEU A 189 8.09 15.26 -6.36
C LEU A 189 8.18 15.58 -4.85
N VAL A 190 8.99 14.82 -4.11
CA VAL A 190 9.18 15.01 -2.66
C VAL A 190 9.94 16.32 -2.36
N ALA A 191 11.04 16.59 -3.06
CA ALA A 191 11.80 17.81 -2.91
C ALA A 191 10.99 19.05 -3.29
N GLY A 192 10.15 18.96 -4.35
CA GLY A 192 9.24 20.01 -4.79
C GLY A 192 8.14 20.37 -3.78
N ALA A 193 7.82 19.50 -2.85
CA ALA A 193 6.92 19.78 -1.73
C ALA A 193 7.59 20.51 -0.55
N GLY A 194 8.91 20.77 -0.63
CA GLY A 194 9.68 21.51 0.38
C GLY A 194 10.56 20.64 1.27
N PHE A 195 10.52 19.32 1.13
CA PHE A 195 11.35 18.40 1.90
C PHE A 195 12.84 18.53 1.57
N ARG A 196 13.67 18.35 2.57
CA ARG A 196 15.14 18.40 2.50
C ARG A 196 15.74 17.02 2.82
N GLN A 197 17.01 16.84 2.51
CA GLN A 197 17.75 15.58 2.80
C GLN A 197 17.00 14.34 2.27
N VAL A 198 16.37 14.48 1.10
CA VAL A 198 15.64 13.41 0.46
C VAL A 198 16.60 12.31 0.05
N THR A 199 16.38 11.11 0.55
CA THR A 199 17.10 9.90 0.14
C THR A 199 16.12 8.84 -0.31
N ILE A 200 16.47 8.10 -1.35
CA ILE A 200 15.66 7.00 -1.89
C ILE A 200 16.47 5.71 -1.84
N HIS A 201 15.90 4.71 -1.20
CA HIS A 201 16.45 3.36 -1.14
C HIS A 201 15.56 2.40 -1.93
N THR A 202 16.11 1.82 -2.99
CA THR A 202 15.40 0.75 -3.72
C THR A 202 15.69 -0.57 -3.04
N THR A 203 14.64 -1.28 -2.65
CA THR A 203 14.71 -2.53 -1.88
C THR A 203 13.84 -3.59 -2.54
N THR A 204 14.28 -4.85 -2.48
CA THR A 204 13.53 -6.00 -2.99
C THR A 204 13.14 -6.91 -1.83
N GLN A 205 11.87 -7.31 -1.77
CA GLN A 205 11.35 -8.32 -0.85
C GLN A 205 10.96 -9.58 -1.62
N ASN A 206 11.11 -10.75 -1.00
CA ASN A 206 10.62 -12.00 -1.55
C ASN A 206 9.21 -12.27 -1.01
N ILE A 207 8.23 -12.10 -1.89
CA ILE A 207 6.81 -12.29 -1.58
C ILE A 207 6.44 -13.76 -1.77
N ARG A 208 5.65 -14.31 -0.85
CA ARG A 208 5.23 -15.70 -0.85
C ARG A 208 3.72 -15.85 -0.85
N PHE A 209 3.24 -16.80 -1.65
CA PHE A 209 1.84 -17.24 -1.65
C PHE A 209 1.80 -18.78 -1.69
N PRO A 210 0.73 -19.39 -1.16
CA PRO A 210 0.58 -20.86 -1.23
C PRO A 210 0.61 -21.40 -2.66
N SER A 211 0.16 -20.60 -3.65
CA SER A 211 0.23 -20.93 -5.07
C SER A 211 -0.06 -19.71 -5.95
N SER A 212 0.24 -19.80 -7.25
CA SER A 212 -0.18 -18.80 -8.25
C SER A 212 -1.71 -18.65 -8.30
N LYS A 213 -2.44 -19.75 -8.10
CA LYS A 213 -3.90 -19.76 -8.01
C LYS A 213 -4.40 -18.88 -6.85
N GLU A 214 -3.84 -19.07 -5.65
CA GLU A 214 -4.24 -18.28 -4.48
C GLU A 214 -3.83 -16.79 -4.64
N TYR A 215 -2.66 -16.53 -5.21
CA TYR A 215 -2.27 -15.15 -5.57
C TYR A 215 -3.34 -14.46 -6.43
N VAL A 216 -3.73 -15.07 -7.56
CA VAL A 216 -4.75 -14.49 -8.46
C VAL A 216 -6.09 -14.32 -7.76
N ARG A 217 -6.55 -15.34 -7.03
CA ARG A 217 -7.84 -15.28 -6.33
C ARG A 217 -7.89 -14.16 -5.30
N LEU A 218 -6.82 -13.99 -4.52
CA LEU A 218 -6.75 -12.93 -3.52
C LEU A 218 -6.63 -11.54 -4.16
N GLN A 219 -5.88 -11.40 -5.26
CA GLN A 219 -5.85 -10.14 -6.01
C GLN A 219 -7.25 -9.76 -6.53
N LEU A 220 -8.03 -10.71 -7.03
CA LEU A 220 -9.38 -10.49 -7.54
C LEU A 220 -10.47 -10.41 -6.44
N ALA A 221 -10.16 -10.72 -5.19
CA ALA A 221 -11.14 -10.69 -4.10
C ALA A 221 -10.90 -9.54 -3.09
N ALA A 222 -9.64 -9.21 -2.82
CA ALA A 222 -9.25 -8.34 -1.71
C ALA A 222 -8.65 -6.99 -2.17
N THR A 223 -8.66 -6.72 -3.47
CA THR A 223 -8.15 -5.46 -4.05
C THR A 223 -9.21 -4.83 -4.96
N PRO A 224 -9.01 -3.60 -5.43
CA PRO A 224 -9.95 -2.94 -6.36
C PRO A 224 -10.26 -3.74 -7.63
N GLN A 225 -9.41 -4.70 -8.01
CA GLN A 225 -9.65 -5.62 -9.13
C GLN A 225 -10.90 -6.49 -8.94
N ALA A 226 -11.42 -6.63 -7.72
CA ALA A 226 -12.68 -7.31 -7.44
C ALA A 226 -13.84 -6.75 -8.27
N GLY A 227 -13.85 -5.44 -8.55
CA GLY A 227 -14.82 -4.78 -9.40
C GLY A 227 -14.89 -5.32 -10.83
N LEU A 228 -13.77 -5.84 -11.36
CA LEU A 228 -13.70 -6.36 -12.73
C LEU A 228 -14.59 -7.60 -12.98
N VAL A 229 -14.83 -8.38 -11.95
CA VAL A 229 -15.54 -9.66 -12.05
C VAL A 229 -16.85 -9.70 -11.25
N SER A 230 -17.15 -8.68 -10.44
CA SER A 230 -18.28 -8.65 -9.51
C SER A 230 -19.64 -8.65 -10.20
N GLY A 231 -19.76 -8.06 -11.41
CA GLY A 231 -21.01 -7.97 -12.18
C GLY A 231 -21.28 -9.16 -13.11
N MET A 232 -20.41 -10.16 -13.16
CA MET A 232 -20.53 -11.31 -14.05
C MET A 232 -21.41 -12.40 -13.44
N ASP A 233 -22.09 -13.17 -14.32
CA ASP A 233 -22.71 -14.42 -13.87
C ASP A 233 -21.63 -15.40 -13.35
N ALA A 234 -22.03 -16.32 -12.45
CA ALA A 234 -21.06 -17.17 -11.76
C ALA A 234 -20.25 -18.06 -12.70
N GLY A 235 -20.88 -18.65 -13.73
CA GLY A 235 -20.21 -19.55 -14.65
C GLY A 235 -19.18 -18.83 -15.53
N HIS A 236 -19.53 -17.67 -16.05
CA HIS A 236 -18.65 -16.84 -16.86
C HIS A 236 -17.49 -16.30 -16.02
N ARG A 237 -17.77 -15.81 -14.83
CA ARG A 237 -16.75 -15.36 -13.88
C ARG A 237 -15.73 -16.45 -13.55
N ASP A 238 -16.21 -17.64 -13.22
CA ASP A 238 -15.34 -18.76 -12.83
C ASP A 238 -14.46 -19.24 -14.00
N ALA A 239 -15.00 -19.21 -15.23
CA ALA A 239 -14.24 -19.52 -16.44
C ALA A 239 -13.12 -18.49 -16.70
N ILE A 240 -13.42 -17.17 -16.56
CA ILE A 240 -12.43 -16.11 -16.74
C ILE A 240 -11.36 -16.19 -15.66
N ILE A 241 -11.73 -16.36 -14.40
CA ILE A 241 -10.76 -16.50 -13.30
C ILE A 241 -9.86 -17.71 -13.54
N ALA A 242 -10.41 -18.85 -14.01
CA ALA A 242 -9.61 -20.03 -14.32
C ALA A 242 -8.62 -19.78 -15.47
N ALA A 243 -9.03 -19.03 -16.51
CA ALA A 243 -8.15 -18.65 -17.61
C ALA A 243 -7.01 -17.72 -17.16
N ILE A 244 -7.32 -16.70 -16.34
CA ILE A 244 -6.32 -15.81 -15.74
C ILE A 244 -5.34 -16.62 -14.87
N ILE A 245 -5.82 -17.52 -14.03
CA ILE A 245 -4.98 -18.40 -13.21
C ILE A 245 -4.04 -19.24 -14.10
N GLY A 246 -4.53 -19.79 -15.20
CA GLY A 246 -3.75 -20.59 -16.15
C GLY A 246 -2.57 -19.79 -16.74
N ASP A 247 -2.85 -18.58 -17.23
CA ASP A 247 -1.84 -17.70 -17.83
C ASP A 247 -0.80 -17.23 -16.78
N VAL A 248 -1.26 -16.79 -15.62
CA VAL A 248 -0.39 -16.35 -14.54
C VAL A 248 0.48 -17.49 -14.03
N SER A 249 -0.10 -18.70 -13.86
CA SER A 249 0.67 -19.88 -13.41
C SER A 249 1.73 -20.29 -14.43
N SER A 250 1.42 -20.22 -15.72
CA SER A 250 2.38 -20.49 -16.78
C SER A 250 3.53 -19.48 -16.79
N SER A 251 3.22 -18.19 -16.66
CA SER A 251 4.21 -17.10 -16.63
C SER A 251 5.11 -17.16 -15.39
N LEU A 252 4.58 -17.66 -14.26
CA LEU A 252 5.27 -17.73 -12.97
C LEU A 252 5.84 -19.11 -12.65
N ALA A 253 5.90 -20.02 -13.63
CA ALA A 253 6.39 -21.38 -13.40
C ALA A 253 7.82 -21.42 -12.81
N ILE A 254 8.71 -20.51 -13.23
CA ILE A 254 10.09 -20.39 -12.72
C ILE A 254 10.16 -19.90 -11.27
N TYR A 255 9.09 -19.29 -10.76
CA TYR A 255 8.96 -18.80 -9.39
C TYR A 255 8.17 -19.77 -8.50
N SER A 256 7.75 -20.93 -9.02
CA SER A 256 6.95 -21.91 -8.31
C SER A 256 7.77 -23.15 -7.99
N THR A 257 7.85 -23.51 -6.70
CA THR A 257 8.58 -24.70 -6.24
C THR A 257 7.71 -25.46 -5.23
N GLY A 258 7.48 -26.75 -5.47
CA GLY A 258 6.66 -27.58 -4.58
C GLY A 258 5.21 -27.12 -4.42
N GLY A 259 4.71 -26.30 -5.38
CA GLY A 259 3.37 -25.71 -5.34
C GLY A 259 3.34 -24.30 -4.72
N GLU A 260 4.36 -23.92 -3.94
CA GLU A 260 4.49 -22.56 -3.38
C GLU A 260 4.99 -21.59 -4.45
N LEU A 261 4.42 -20.39 -4.48
CA LEU A 261 4.85 -19.28 -5.32
C LEU A 261 5.73 -18.31 -4.50
N MET A 262 6.95 -18.05 -4.98
CA MET A 262 7.85 -17.05 -4.39
C MET A 262 8.44 -16.17 -5.49
N PHE A 263 8.24 -14.85 -5.41
CA PHE A 263 8.72 -13.90 -6.41
C PHE A 263 9.28 -12.64 -5.78
N PRO A 264 10.26 -11.97 -6.46
CA PRO A 264 10.74 -10.67 -6.03
C PRO A 264 9.68 -9.58 -6.26
N GLN A 265 9.60 -8.64 -5.32
CA GLN A 265 8.85 -7.40 -5.44
C GLN A 265 9.75 -6.25 -5.01
N GLU A 266 9.85 -5.21 -5.83
CA GLU A 266 10.74 -4.07 -5.59
C GLU A 266 9.92 -2.82 -5.26
N ALA A 267 10.43 -2.03 -4.31
CA ALA A 267 9.86 -0.75 -3.92
C ALA A 267 10.95 0.29 -3.66
N HIS A 268 10.57 1.55 -3.80
CA HIS A 268 11.35 2.70 -3.36
C HIS A 268 10.90 3.11 -1.97
N VAL A 269 11.84 3.26 -1.04
CA VAL A 269 11.61 3.83 0.29
C VAL A 269 12.28 5.18 0.34
N VAL A 270 11.49 6.21 0.60
CA VAL A 270 11.93 7.60 0.71
C VAL A 270 12.05 7.99 2.17
N LEU A 271 13.15 8.60 2.54
CA LEU A 271 13.32 9.28 3.82
C LEU A 271 13.64 10.75 3.54
N ALA A 272 13.00 11.67 4.28
CA ALA A 272 13.20 13.10 4.11
C ALA A 272 12.94 13.87 5.42
N ARG A 273 13.32 15.15 5.45
CA ARG A 273 13.08 16.06 6.58
C ARG A 273 12.35 17.32 6.12
N LYS A 274 11.54 17.85 7.03
CA LYS A 274 10.93 19.17 6.89
C LYS A 274 11.95 20.29 7.03
#